data_525764bf5f45cf064c7bf8c402ad2bad
#
_entry.id   525764bf5f45cf064c7bf8c402ad2bad
#
_cell.length_a   1.000
_cell.length_b   1.000
_cell.length_c   1.000
_cell.angle_alpha   90.00
_cell.angle_beta   90.00
_cell.angle_gamma   90.00
#
_symmetry.space_group_name_H-M   'P 1'
#
loop_
_entity.id
_entity.type
_entity.pdbx_description
1 polymer ?
#
loop_
_entity_poly.entity_id
_entity_poly.type
_entity_poly.pdbx_seq_one_letter_code
_entity_poly.pdbx_strand_id
1 'polypeptide(L)'
;MPQTRERLQQKSRTREAVLAGARALISRGEAVTVAAAAAEVGVSKATAYRYFSDPNTLAAEAGLALDVRSYEAIVAQAPTLRDRLMAICLEMFDLPLGHEIDFRRFLARNLDASGQGDRRQVPPRGARRMAMYQQALDEAPHDLAGEEQARLVRALSLATGVEAMISLLDVAQASREEARATVREVAEAILDKYLPTQKP
;
A
#
# COMPACT_ATOMS: atom_id res chain seq x y z
N MET A 1 -13.71 20.23 11.53
CA MET A 1 -13.91 20.43 10.08
C MET A 1 -14.45 19.12 9.46
N PRO A 2 -15.78 18.84 9.53
CA PRO A 2 -16.37 17.57 9.06
C PRO A 2 -16.32 17.41 7.54
N GLN A 3 -16.48 18.46 6.77
CA GLN A 3 -16.58 18.41 5.29
C GLN A 3 -15.30 17.91 4.58
N THR A 4 -14.11 18.04 5.18
CA THR A 4 -12.86 17.57 4.57
C THR A 4 -12.75 16.05 4.67
N ARG A 5 -13.18 15.47 5.79
CA ARG A 5 -13.17 14.02 6.04
C ARG A 5 -14.16 13.28 5.13
N GLU A 6 -15.35 13.82 4.96
CA GLU A 6 -16.36 13.26 4.04
C GLU A 6 -15.90 13.31 2.58
N ARG A 7 -15.27 14.40 2.14
CA ARG A 7 -14.71 14.51 0.79
C ARG A 7 -13.57 13.52 0.53
N LEU A 8 -12.71 13.27 1.53
CA LEU A 8 -11.64 12.26 1.42
C LEU A 8 -12.22 10.85 1.33
N GLN A 9 -13.23 10.53 2.15
CA GLN A 9 -13.93 9.25 2.10
C GLN A 9 -14.65 9.05 0.76
N GLN A 10 -15.32 10.07 0.25
CA GLN A 10 -15.98 10.03 -1.06
C GLN A 10 -14.97 9.79 -2.19
N LYS A 11 -13.81 10.46 -2.14
CA LYS A 11 -12.73 10.26 -3.12
C LYS A 11 -12.19 8.82 -3.08
N SER A 12 -11.95 8.28 -1.89
CA SER A 12 -11.50 6.91 -1.70
C SER A 12 -12.52 5.90 -2.24
N ARG A 13 -13.81 6.07 -1.91
CA ARG A 13 -14.89 5.20 -2.41
C ARG A 13 -15.00 5.21 -3.94
N THR A 14 -14.91 6.38 -4.56
CA THR A 14 -15.00 6.48 -6.02
C THR A 14 -13.80 5.81 -6.71
N ARG A 15 -12.59 6.00 -6.15
CA ARG A 15 -11.38 5.34 -6.67
C ARG A 15 -11.47 3.83 -6.56
N GLU A 16 -11.92 3.33 -5.41
CA GLU A 16 -12.09 1.90 -5.19
C GLU A 16 -13.18 1.30 -6.08
N ALA A 17 -14.26 2.02 -6.34
CA ALA A 17 -15.27 1.58 -7.30
C ALA A 17 -14.68 1.38 -8.70
N VAL A 18 -13.87 2.33 -9.20
CA VAL A 18 -13.22 2.19 -10.53
C VAL A 18 -12.24 1.01 -10.57
N LEU A 19 -11.50 0.76 -9.48
CA LEU A 19 -10.66 -0.44 -9.35
C LEU A 19 -11.49 -1.73 -9.37
N ALA A 20 -12.65 -1.75 -8.71
CA ALA A 20 -13.57 -2.90 -8.75
C ALA A 20 -14.10 -3.16 -10.17
N GLY A 21 -14.44 -2.11 -10.92
CA GLY A 21 -14.82 -2.24 -12.34
C GLY A 21 -13.69 -2.82 -13.20
N ALA A 22 -12.45 -2.36 -12.97
CA ALA A 22 -11.30 -2.91 -13.68
C ALA A 22 -11.05 -4.38 -13.34
N ARG A 23 -11.22 -4.78 -12.07
CA ARG A 23 -11.15 -6.21 -11.66
C ARG A 23 -12.21 -7.07 -12.37
N ALA A 24 -13.42 -6.57 -12.49
CA ALA A 24 -14.48 -7.27 -13.21
C ALA A 24 -14.13 -7.51 -14.70
N LEU A 25 -13.51 -6.52 -15.36
CA LEU A 25 -13.01 -6.67 -16.73
C LEU A 25 -11.89 -7.73 -16.81
N ILE A 26 -10.91 -7.66 -15.89
CA ILE A 26 -9.80 -8.63 -15.83
C ILE A 26 -10.32 -10.05 -15.64
N SER A 27 -11.29 -10.26 -14.75
CA SER A 27 -11.85 -11.59 -14.45
C SER A 27 -12.58 -12.20 -15.66
N ARG A 28 -13.09 -11.37 -16.58
CA ARG A 28 -13.73 -11.80 -17.84
C ARG A 28 -12.75 -11.89 -19.02
N GLY A 29 -11.47 -11.58 -18.80
CA GLY A 29 -10.46 -11.55 -19.86
C GLY A 29 -10.62 -10.38 -20.84
N GLU A 30 -11.37 -9.35 -20.46
CA GLU A 30 -11.62 -8.16 -21.27
C GLU A 30 -10.50 -7.11 -21.13
N ALA A 31 -10.32 -6.29 -22.16
CA ALA A 31 -9.34 -5.22 -22.14
C ALA A 31 -9.73 -4.14 -21.11
N VAL A 32 -8.81 -3.83 -20.19
CA VAL A 32 -9.01 -2.79 -19.19
C VAL A 32 -8.78 -1.40 -19.81
N THR A 33 -9.84 -0.60 -19.86
CA THR A 33 -9.74 0.83 -20.13
C THR A 33 -10.39 1.61 -18.99
N VAL A 34 -9.94 2.85 -18.75
CA VAL A 34 -10.53 3.70 -17.70
C VAL A 34 -12.03 3.93 -17.94
N ALA A 35 -12.42 4.07 -19.21
CA ALA A 35 -13.80 4.27 -19.60
C ALA A 35 -14.66 3.02 -19.36
N ALA A 36 -14.16 1.82 -19.71
CA ALA A 36 -14.87 0.57 -19.49
C ALA A 36 -15.01 0.28 -17.99
N ALA A 37 -13.94 0.41 -17.22
CA ALA A 37 -13.98 0.22 -15.78
C ALA A 37 -14.95 1.20 -15.07
N ALA A 38 -15.03 2.44 -15.52
CA ALA A 38 -15.98 3.42 -15.01
C ALA A 38 -17.44 3.03 -15.33
N ALA A 39 -17.69 2.53 -16.53
CA ALA A 39 -19.01 2.07 -16.97
C ALA A 39 -19.51 0.89 -16.14
N GLU A 40 -18.64 -0.07 -15.81
CA GLU A 40 -18.96 -1.24 -14.97
C GLU A 40 -19.57 -0.85 -13.61
N VAL A 41 -19.19 0.30 -13.07
CA VAL A 41 -19.56 0.72 -11.72
C VAL A 41 -20.40 2.00 -11.69
N GLY A 42 -20.90 2.45 -12.82
CA GLY A 42 -21.76 3.62 -12.93
C GLY A 42 -21.05 4.95 -12.58
N VAL A 43 -19.72 5.01 -12.66
CA VAL A 43 -18.95 6.24 -12.46
C VAL A 43 -18.78 6.94 -13.81
N SER A 44 -18.95 8.28 -13.83
CA SER A 44 -18.73 9.02 -15.08
C SER A 44 -17.28 8.92 -15.55
N LYS A 45 -17.08 8.83 -16.88
CA LYS A 45 -15.77 8.79 -17.52
C LYS A 45 -14.85 9.93 -17.04
N ALA A 46 -15.38 11.16 -16.99
CA ALA A 46 -14.62 12.33 -16.53
C ALA A 46 -14.17 12.18 -15.07
N THR A 47 -15.01 11.61 -14.21
CA THR A 47 -14.68 11.34 -12.82
C THR A 47 -13.59 10.27 -12.71
N ALA A 48 -13.68 9.18 -13.46
CA ALA A 48 -12.69 8.11 -13.44
C ALA A 48 -11.31 8.56 -13.91
N TYR A 49 -11.24 9.37 -14.97
CA TYR A 49 -9.97 9.93 -15.46
C TYR A 49 -9.28 10.89 -14.49
N ARG A 50 -9.97 11.40 -13.49
CA ARG A 50 -9.34 12.17 -12.39
C ARG A 50 -8.54 11.31 -11.43
N TYR A 51 -8.81 10.00 -11.40
CA TYR A 51 -8.13 9.04 -10.53
C TYR A 51 -7.13 8.17 -11.28
N PHE A 52 -7.41 7.87 -12.54
CA PHE A 52 -6.60 7.01 -13.39
C PHE A 52 -6.49 7.64 -14.78
N SER A 53 -5.37 8.29 -15.07
CA SER A 53 -5.12 8.88 -16.39
C SER A 53 -4.67 7.84 -17.42
N ASP A 54 -4.15 6.70 -16.96
CA ASP A 54 -3.59 5.64 -17.79
C ASP A 54 -4.24 4.27 -17.48
N PRO A 55 -4.75 3.56 -18.51
CA PRO A 55 -5.34 2.25 -18.35
C PRO A 55 -4.37 1.18 -17.85
N ASN A 56 -3.06 1.29 -18.15
CA ASN A 56 -2.08 0.33 -17.66
C ASN A 56 -1.87 0.48 -16.14
N THR A 57 -1.85 1.70 -15.65
CA THR A 57 -1.81 1.98 -14.20
C THR A 57 -3.06 1.42 -13.53
N LEU A 58 -4.25 1.64 -14.12
CA LEU A 58 -5.50 1.09 -13.60
C LEU A 58 -5.48 -0.44 -13.58
N ALA A 59 -5.07 -1.09 -14.68
CA ALA A 59 -5.00 -2.54 -14.78
C ALA A 59 -3.99 -3.13 -13.78
N ALA A 60 -2.82 -2.49 -13.62
CA ALA A 60 -1.81 -2.91 -12.67
C ALA A 60 -2.33 -2.81 -11.22
N GLU A 61 -2.94 -1.68 -10.85
CA GLU A 61 -3.50 -1.51 -9.51
C GLU A 61 -4.70 -2.42 -9.25
N ALA A 62 -5.55 -2.65 -10.24
CA ALA A 62 -6.67 -3.56 -10.14
C ALA A 62 -6.23 -5.02 -10.00
N GLY A 63 -5.18 -5.42 -10.73
CA GLY A 63 -4.55 -6.74 -10.59
C GLY A 63 -3.89 -6.95 -9.24
N LEU A 64 -3.31 -5.90 -8.65
CA LEU A 64 -2.71 -5.91 -7.32
C LEU A 64 -3.74 -5.79 -6.19
N ALA A 65 -4.97 -5.41 -6.49
CA ALA A 65 -6.05 -5.31 -5.51
C ALA A 65 -6.66 -6.70 -5.16
N LEU A 66 -5.96 -7.77 -5.50
CA LEU A 66 -6.28 -9.12 -5.06
C LEU A 66 -6.20 -9.18 -3.53
N ASP A 67 -7.34 -9.42 -2.90
CA ASP A 67 -7.51 -9.76 -1.48
C ASP A 67 -6.60 -9.04 -0.46
N VAL A 68 -6.41 -7.74 -0.63
CA VAL A 68 -5.73 -6.97 0.42
C VAL A 68 -6.67 -6.82 1.61
N ARG A 69 -6.30 -7.43 2.70
CA ARG A 69 -7.02 -7.34 3.97
C ARG A 69 -7.25 -5.87 4.37
N SER A 70 -8.42 -5.58 4.94
CA SER A 70 -8.68 -4.26 5.49
C SER A 70 -7.77 -3.96 6.68
N TYR A 71 -7.59 -2.69 7.01
CA TYR A 71 -6.82 -2.28 8.18
C TYR A 71 -7.33 -2.98 9.45
N GLU A 72 -8.66 -2.97 9.66
CA GLU A 72 -9.31 -3.59 10.82
C GLU A 72 -9.01 -5.10 10.91
N ALA A 73 -9.00 -5.79 9.77
CA ALA A 73 -8.68 -7.22 9.72
C ALA A 73 -7.19 -7.51 10.01
N ILE A 74 -6.29 -6.60 9.59
CA ILE A 74 -4.85 -6.73 9.86
C ILE A 74 -4.55 -6.53 11.34
N VAL A 75 -5.16 -5.53 11.98
CA VAL A 75 -4.88 -5.16 13.38
C VAL A 75 -5.79 -5.83 14.40
N ALA A 76 -6.72 -6.69 13.98
CA ALA A 76 -7.73 -7.31 14.85
C ALA A 76 -7.16 -8.03 16.10
N GLN A 77 -5.95 -8.55 16.01
CA GLN A 77 -5.25 -9.25 17.08
C GLN A 77 -4.05 -8.47 17.62
N ALA A 78 -3.97 -7.18 17.32
CA ALA A 78 -2.84 -6.30 17.66
C ALA A 78 -3.27 -5.26 18.71
N PRO A 79 -3.10 -5.55 20.02
CA PRO A 79 -3.64 -4.71 21.10
C PRO A 79 -2.88 -3.39 21.27
N THR A 80 -1.58 -3.37 21.00
CA THR A 80 -0.74 -2.17 21.17
C THR A 80 -0.42 -1.50 19.83
N LEU A 81 0.00 -0.22 19.86
CA LEU A 81 0.50 0.46 18.67
C LEU A 81 1.65 -0.31 18.01
N ARG A 82 2.59 -0.82 18.82
CA ARG A 82 3.71 -1.63 18.35
C ARG A 82 3.24 -2.87 17.59
N ASP A 83 2.28 -3.60 18.15
CA ASP A 83 1.72 -4.80 17.51
C ASP A 83 1.00 -4.47 16.21
N ARG A 84 0.25 -3.36 16.17
CA ARG A 84 -0.43 -2.88 14.95
C ARG A 84 0.55 -2.55 13.84
N LEU A 85 1.61 -1.78 14.17
CA LEU A 85 2.64 -1.41 13.20
C LEU A 85 3.39 -2.64 12.68
N MET A 86 3.70 -3.61 13.54
CA MET A 86 4.32 -4.88 13.14
C MET A 86 3.39 -5.69 12.23
N ALA A 87 2.11 -5.81 12.56
CA ALA A 87 1.13 -6.53 11.75
C ALA A 87 1.00 -5.90 10.35
N ILE A 88 0.97 -4.57 10.26
CA ILE A 88 0.96 -3.83 8.99
C ILE A 88 2.25 -4.08 8.20
N CYS A 89 3.42 -4.03 8.85
CA CYS A 89 4.71 -4.31 8.21
C CYS A 89 4.72 -5.68 7.54
N LEU A 90 4.31 -6.70 8.26
CA LEU A 90 4.32 -8.08 7.76
C LEU A 90 3.29 -8.26 6.64
N GLU A 91 2.07 -7.75 6.80
CA GLU A 91 1.06 -7.81 5.73
C GLU A 91 1.53 -7.11 4.45
N MET A 92 2.14 -5.91 4.59
CA MET A 92 2.63 -5.15 3.43
C MET A 92 3.86 -5.79 2.78
N PHE A 93 4.56 -6.69 3.45
CA PHE A 93 5.62 -7.49 2.88
C PHE A 93 5.12 -8.83 2.32
N ASP A 94 4.23 -9.52 3.03
CA ASP A 94 3.67 -10.81 2.61
C ASP A 94 2.83 -10.68 1.33
N LEU A 95 2.16 -9.55 1.13
CA LEU A 95 1.36 -9.28 -0.07
C LEU A 95 2.21 -9.32 -1.37
N PRO A 96 3.26 -8.51 -1.55
CA PRO A 96 4.11 -8.62 -2.73
C PRO A 96 4.84 -9.97 -2.82
N LEU A 97 5.18 -10.58 -1.70
CA LEU A 97 5.81 -11.89 -1.68
C LEU A 97 4.88 -12.98 -2.22
N GLY A 98 3.60 -12.94 -1.88
CA GLY A 98 2.57 -13.87 -2.38
C GLY A 98 2.23 -13.66 -3.86
N HIS A 99 2.40 -12.45 -4.38
CA HIS A 99 2.07 -12.05 -5.76
C HIS A 99 3.27 -11.48 -6.51
N GLU A 100 4.42 -12.11 -6.35
CA GLU A 100 5.74 -11.61 -6.76
C GLU A 100 5.78 -11.13 -8.21
N ILE A 101 5.30 -11.94 -9.17
CA ILE A 101 5.34 -11.62 -10.61
C ILE A 101 4.55 -10.34 -10.91
N ASP A 102 3.38 -10.19 -10.31
CA ASP A 102 2.52 -9.04 -10.57
C ASP A 102 3.10 -7.76 -9.95
N PHE A 103 3.67 -7.86 -8.75
CA PHE A 103 4.35 -6.74 -8.11
C PHE A 103 5.64 -6.34 -8.82
N ARG A 104 6.42 -7.28 -9.35
CA ARG A 104 7.59 -6.97 -10.19
C ARG A 104 7.18 -6.21 -11.46
N ARG A 105 6.13 -6.67 -12.15
CA ARG A 105 5.58 -6.00 -13.32
C ARG A 105 5.03 -4.61 -12.99
N PHE A 106 4.34 -4.48 -11.89
CA PHE A 106 3.84 -3.19 -11.39
C PHE A 106 5.00 -2.23 -11.14
N LEU A 107 6.04 -2.67 -10.42
CA LEU A 107 7.20 -1.83 -10.11
C LEU A 107 7.92 -1.39 -11.39
N ALA A 108 8.21 -2.31 -12.31
CA ALA A 108 8.87 -2.00 -13.58
C ALA A 108 8.12 -0.91 -14.35
N ARG A 109 6.80 -1.03 -14.52
CA ARG A 109 5.98 -0.02 -15.21
C ARG A 109 6.01 1.34 -14.51
N ASN A 110 5.96 1.35 -13.18
CA ASN A 110 6.01 2.61 -12.43
C ASN A 110 7.38 3.29 -12.49
N LEU A 111 8.47 2.52 -12.56
CA LEU A 111 9.81 3.06 -12.74
C LEU A 111 9.99 3.63 -14.14
N ASP A 112 9.55 2.94 -15.18
CA ASP A 112 9.57 3.41 -16.57
C ASP A 112 8.78 4.72 -16.72
N ALA A 113 7.57 4.77 -16.18
CA ALA A 113 6.74 5.99 -16.21
C ALA A 113 7.40 7.17 -15.49
N SER A 114 8.11 6.93 -14.38
CA SER A 114 8.83 7.99 -13.66
C SER A 114 10.09 8.47 -14.39
N GLY A 115 10.65 7.68 -15.29
CA GLY A 115 11.80 8.02 -16.10
C GLY A 115 11.47 8.89 -17.33
N GLN A 116 10.20 8.87 -17.78
CA GLN A 116 9.78 9.50 -19.05
C GLN A 116 9.16 10.89 -18.91
N GLY A 117 9.05 11.47 -17.72
CA GLY A 117 8.47 12.80 -17.58
C GLY A 117 7.94 13.18 -16.20
N ASP A 118 6.88 13.93 -16.12
CA ASP A 118 6.40 14.63 -14.95
C ASP A 118 6.04 13.67 -13.79
N ARG A 119 6.94 13.55 -12.82
CA ARG A 119 6.73 12.85 -11.54
C ARG A 119 5.45 13.24 -10.81
N ARG A 120 4.86 14.40 -11.15
CA ARG A 120 3.62 14.88 -10.53
C ARG A 120 2.38 14.12 -11.03
N GLN A 121 2.48 13.40 -12.13
CA GLN A 121 1.37 12.65 -12.73
C GLN A 121 1.35 11.17 -12.29
N VAL A 122 2.44 10.66 -11.71
CA VAL A 122 2.49 9.28 -11.20
C VAL A 122 1.97 9.28 -9.75
N PRO A 123 0.88 8.56 -9.44
CA PRO A 123 0.39 8.44 -8.07
C PRO A 123 1.49 7.91 -7.14
N PRO A 124 1.62 8.45 -5.92
CA PRO A 124 2.64 7.97 -5.00
C PRO A 124 2.44 6.47 -4.71
N ARG A 125 3.47 5.68 -4.99
CA ARG A 125 3.48 4.25 -4.66
C ARG A 125 3.43 4.08 -3.14
N GLY A 126 2.74 3.04 -2.68
CA GLY A 126 2.66 2.75 -1.25
C GLY A 126 1.68 3.64 -0.47
N ALA A 127 0.80 4.40 -1.15
CA ALA A 127 -0.18 5.27 -0.49
C ALA A 127 -1.03 4.52 0.56
N ARG A 128 -1.40 3.26 0.31
CA ARG A 128 -2.12 2.41 1.25
C ARG A 128 -1.28 2.11 2.50
N ARG A 129 -0.03 1.70 2.32
CA ARG A 129 0.91 1.42 3.41
C ARG A 129 1.08 2.62 4.33
N MET A 130 1.31 3.80 3.73
CA MET A 130 1.42 5.05 4.47
C MET A 130 0.14 5.40 5.23
N ALA A 131 -1.03 5.22 4.61
CA ALA A 131 -2.32 5.48 5.23
C ALA A 131 -2.58 4.55 6.43
N MET A 132 -2.23 3.26 6.33
CA MET A 132 -2.39 2.30 7.42
C MET A 132 -1.47 2.61 8.62
N TYR A 133 -0.22 2.99 8.38
CA TYR A 133 0.67 3.42 9.45
C TYR A 133 0.16 4.68 10.16
N GLN A 134 -0.31 5.67 9.39
CA GLN A 134 -0.87 6.88 9.96
C GLN A 134 -2.14 6.58 10.76
N GLN A 135 -3.02 5.72 10.25
CA GLN A 135 -4.22 5.32 10.96
C GLN A 135 -3.91 4.62 12.29
N ALA A 136 -2.89 3.75 12.32
CA ALA A 136 -2.47 3.10 13.56
C ALA A 136 -1.95 4.10 14.60
N LEU A 137 -1.21 5.12 14.16
CA LEU A 137 -0.74 6.20 15.01
C LEU A 137 -1.89 7.08 15.52
N ASP A 138 -2.86 7.39 14.66
CA ASP A 138 -4.00 8.25 15.04
C ASP A 138 -4.96 7.56 16.03
N GLU A 139 -5.03 6.22 16.02
CA GLU A 139 -5.98 5.44 16.84
C GLU A 139 -5.41 4.95 18.18
N ALA A 140 -4.10 4.87 18.31
CA ALA A 140 -3.47 4.31 19.51
C ALA A 140 -2.68 5.39 20.29
N PRO A 141 -2.72 5.38 21.63
CA PRO A 141 -1.98 6.34 22.43
C PRO A 141 -0.47 6.15 22.27
N HIS A 142 0.26 7.26 22.15
CA HIS A 142 1.72 7.32 22.10
C HIS A 142 2.23 8.74 22.40
N ASP A 143 3.51 8.86 22.76
CA ASP A 143 4.17 10.14 23.09
C ASP A 143 5.07 10.68 21.96
N LEU A 144 5.03 10.07 20.75
CA LEU A 144 5.85 10.49 19.62
C LEU A 144 5.45 11.88 19.13
N ALA A 145 6.42 12.79 19.01
CA ALA A 145 6.23 14.07 18.34
C ALA A 145 5.97 13.87 16.84
N GLY A 146 5.31 14.82 16.17
CA GLY A 146 4.93 14.69 14.75
C GLY A 146 6.11 14.39 13.82
N GLU A 147 7.30 14.95 14.11
CA GLU A 147 8.50 14.65 13.32
C GLU A 147 9.02 13.22 13.56
N GLU A 148 8.90 12.71 14.77
CA GLU A 148 9.27 11.32 15.10
C GLU A 148 8.32 10.33 14.46
N GLN A 149 7.00 10.60 14.46
CA GLN A 149 6.02 9.83 13.72
C GLN A 149 6.37 9.75 12.24
N ALA A 150 6.70 10.89 11.63
CA ALA A 150 7.09 10.94 10.22
C ALA A 150 8.38 10.14 9.94
N ARG A 151 9.34 10.16 10.86
CA ARG A 151 10.58 9.36 10.76
C ARG A 151 10.29 7.87 10.91
N LEU A 152 9.48 7.48 11.88
CA LEU A 152 9.04 6.10 12.09
C LEU A 152 8.36 5.54 10.85
N VAL A 153 7.37 6.26 10.31
CA VAL A 153 6.62 5.84 9.12
C VAL A 153 7.54 5.69 7.90
N ARG A 154 8.49 6.61 7.70
CA ARG A 154 9.50 6.49 6.62
C ARG A 154 10.39 5.27 6.80
N ALA A 155 10.86 5.01 8.02
CA ALA A 155 11.71 3.85 8.31
C ALA A 155 10.98 2.52 8.08
N LEU A 156 9.75 2.38 8.58
CA LEU A 156 8.92 1.19 8.33
C LEU A 156 8.59 1.02 6.84
N SER A 157 8.37 2.13 6.13
CA SER A 157 8.11 2.09 4.69
C SER A 157 9.31 1.64 3.86
N LEU A 158 10.53 1.94 4.31
CA LEU A 158 11.76 1.45 3.68
C LEU A 158 11.95 -0.07 3.88
N ALA A 159 11.58 -0.56 5.07
CA ALA A 159 11.75 -1.97 5.45
C ALA A 159 10.70 -2.91 4.84
N THR A 160 9.67 -2.39 4.14
CA THR A 160 8.52 -3.18 3.69
C THR A 160 8.15 -2.90 2.24
N GLY A 161 7.32 -3.74 1.68
CA GLY A 161 6.81 -3.56 0.31
C GLY A 161 7.66 -4.26 -0.74
N VAL A 162 7.34 -4.01 -2.00
CA VAL A 162 7.97 -4.66 -3.14
C VAL A 162 9.46 -4.33 -3.26
N GLU A 163 9.87 -3.15 -2.86
CA GLU A 163 11.27 -2.72 -2.90
C GLU A 163 12.13 -3.56 -1.94
N ALA A 164 11.65 -3.78 -0.72
CA ALA A 164 12.31 -4.63 0.27
C ALA A 164 12.33 -6.10 -0.21
N MET A 165 11.23 -6.59 -0.79
CA MET A 165 11.16 -7.94 -1.36
C MET A 165 12.25 -8.14 -2.44
N ILE A 166 12.36 -7.22 -3.39
CA ILE A 166 13.37 -7.33 -4.45
C ILE A 166 14.78 -7.26 -3.88
N SER A 167 15.04 -6.36 -2.93
CA SER A 167 16.34 -6.26 -2.29
C SER A 167 16.76 -7.57 -1.60
N LEU A 168 15.84 -8.21 -0.91
CA LEU A 168 16.12 -9.46 -0.19
C LEU A 168 16.23 -10.65 -1.13
N LEU A 169 15.31 -10.82 -2.08
CA LEU A 169 15.31 -11.97 -2.98
C LEU A 169 16.41 -11.88 -4.05
N ASP A 170 16.59 -10.71 -4.69
CA ASP A 170 17.46 -10.58 -5.85
C ASP A 170 18.89 -10.20 -5.47
N VAL A 171 19.08 -9.32 -4.49
CA VAL A 171 20.39 -8.81 -4.10
C VAL A 171 21.00 -9.68 -3.00
N ALA A 172 20.25 -9.92 -1.92
CA ALA A 172 20.70 -10.73 -0.79
C ALA A 172 20.56 -12.24 -1.04
N GLN A 173 19.88 -12.65 -2.12
CA GLN A 173 19.64 -14.06 -2.48
C GLN A 173 18.97 -14.86 -1.36
N ALA A 174 18.17 -14.20 -0.53
CA ALA A 174 17.45 -14.83 0.56
C ALA A 174 16.28 -15.68 0.05
N SER A 175 16.01 -16.79 0.70
CA SER A 175 14.75 -17.51 0.53
C SER A 175 13.57 -16.64 1.00
N ARG A 176 12.35 -17.01 0.63
CA ARG A 176 11.13 -16.28 1.06
C ARG A 176 10.97 -16.26 2.59
N GLU A 177 11.35 -17.34 3.25
CA GLU A 177 11.30 -17.45 4.70
C GLU A 177 12.33 -16.54 5.37
N GLU A 178 13.60 -16.57 4.92
CA GLU A 178 14.66 -15.70 5.39
C GLU A 178 14.33 -14.22 5.15
N ALA A 179 13.80 -13.88 3.97
CA ALA A 179 13.39 -12.52 3.65
C ALA A 179 12.30 -12.01 4.61
N ARG A 180 11.29 -12.85 4.92
CA ARG A 180 10.24 -12.51 5.86
C ARG A 180 10.77 -12.37 7.30
N ALA A 181 11.69 -13.25 7.72
CA ALA A 181 12.35 -13.15 9.01
C ALA A 181 13.16 -11.85 9.12
N THR A 182 13.95 -11.53 8.10
CA THR A 182 14.74 -10.30 8.04
C THR A 182 13.87 -9.04 8.14
N VAL A 183 12.74 -9.00 7.42
CA VAL A 183 11.80 -7.86 7.52
C VAL A 183 11.25 -7.72 8.93
N ARG A 184 10.93 -8.84 9.60
CA ARG A 184 10.49 -8.82 11.00
C ARG A 184 11.56 -8.24 11.91
N GLU A 185 12.79 -8.73 11.83
CA GLU A 185 13.93 -8.25 12.64
C GLU A 185 14.19 -6.76 12.44
N VAL A 186 14.18 -6.30 11.18
CA VAL A 186 14.38 -4.88 10.86
C VAL A 186 13.23 -4.03 11.42
N ALA A 187 11.98 -4.49 11.26
CA ALA A 187 10.82 -3.79 11.82
C ALA A 187 10.88 -3.73 13.36
N GLU A 188 11.29 -4.82 14.02
CA GLU A 188 11.51 -4.86 15.47
C GLU A 188 12.55 -3.83 15.91
N ALA A 189 13.71 -3.78 15.26
CA ALA A 189 14.76 -2.82 15.56
C ALA A 189 14.30 -1.35 15.39
N ILE A 190 13.50 -1.08 14.34
CA ILE A 190 12.90 0.24 14.13
C ILE A 190 11.91 0.55 15.26
N LEU A 191 11.04 -0.38 15.59
CA LEU A 191 10.04 -0.21 16.65
C LEU A 191 10.69 -0.07 18.02
N ASP A 192 11.77 -0.78 18.32
CA ASP A 192 12.54 -0.64 19.57
C ASP A 192 13.11 0.78 19.74
N LYS A 193 13.51 1.39 18.65
CA LYS A 193 14.03 2.77 18.66
C LYS A 193 12.95 3.81 18.97
N TYR A 194 11.74 3.66 18.45
CA TYR A 194 10.69 4.68 18.54
C TYR A 194 9.62 4.36 19.60
N LEU A 195 9.41 3.10 19.88
CA LEU A 195 8.41 2.58 20.82
C LEU A 195 9.08 1.54 21.72
N PRO A 196 10.05 1.93 22.55
CA PRO A 196 10.76 0.99 23.40
C PRO A 196 9.78 0.28 24.33
N THR A 197 9.92 -1.04 24.40
CA THR A 197 9.18 -1.83 25.39
C THR A 197 9.68 -1.39 26.76
N GLN A 198 8.81 -0.83 27.59
CA GLN A 198 9.18 -0.55 28.98
C GLN A 198 9.58 -1.90 29.61
N LYS A 199 10.85 -2.03 29.97
CA LYS A 199 11.28 -3.17 30.79
C LYS A 199 10.58 -3.03 32.15
N PRO A 200 9.99 -4.13 32.66
CA PRO A 200 9.39 -4.14 33.99
C PRO A 200 10.41 -3.85 35.08
#